data_3c71dce391d6abf0c592505c4516ba75
#
_entry.id   3c71dce391d6abf0c592505c4516ba75
#
_cell.length_a   1.000
_cell.length_b   1.000
_cell.length_c   1.000
_cell.angle_alpha   90.00
_cell.angle_beta   90.00
_cell.angle_gamma   90.00
#
_symmetry.space_group_name_H-M   'P 1'
#
loop_
_entity.id
_entity.type
_entity.pdbx_description
1 polymer ?
#
loop_
_entity_poly.entity_id
_entity_poly.type
_entity_poly.pdbx_seq_one_letter_code
_entity_poly.pdbx_strand_id
1 'polypeptide(L)'
;MRIAAPLLALPLLLAVPLLAQMPTTAPGAKDAARVTGGTYQADPHHTLVGWRVNHLGFNDYFGIFGDVTGTLTIDPKAPAEAKLDISIPIASVTVASAGLKDHLLRAPAESGAKPDFFGANPQPARFVSTSVVVDEEGDEAKVTGNLTLNGVTKPVTLDVDFTGAGPSPMGNVETIGFEADAVIKRSDFGLGFGVPLVGDEVKLDITAAFEKK
;
A
#
# COMPACT_ATOMS: atom_id res chain seq x y z
N MET A 1 -56.96 -54.30 31.75
CA MET A 1 -55.49 -54.19 31.83
C MET A 1 -55.10 -53.12 30.80
N ARG A 2 -54.82 -51.89 31.26
CA ARG A 2 -54.37 -50.77 30.36
C ARG A 2 -52.90 -50.64 30.52
N ILE A 3 -52.16 -50.85 29.40
CA ILE A 3 -50.68 -50.73 29.36
C ILE A 3 -50.39 -49.29 29.00
N ALA A 4 -49.77 -48.55 29.93
CA ALA A 4 -49.27 -47.17 29.69
C ALA A 4 -47.85 -47.28 29.04
N ALA A 5 -47.69 -46.68 27.87
CA ALA A 5 -46.39 -46.56 27.21
C ALA A 5 -45.67 -45.29 27.76
N PRO A 6 -44.37 -45.36 28.05
CA PRO A 6 -43.62 -44.19 28.46
C PRO A 6 -43.24 -43.30 27.27
N LEU A 7 -43.56 -42.02 27.34
CA LEU A 7 -43.09 -41.01 26.44
C LEU A 7 -41.59 -40.76 26.70
N LEU A 8 -40.74 -41.13 25.76
CA LEU A 8 -39.33 -40.70 25.76
C LEU A 8 -39.25 -39.24 25.27
N ALA A 9 -38.97 -38.32 26.18
CA ALA A 9 -38.64 -36.95 25.85
C ALA A 9 -37.19 -36.88 25.33
N LEU A 10 -37.02 -36.62 24.06
CA LEU A 10 -35.72 -36.39 23.42
C LEU A 10 -35.28 -34.92 23.72
N PRO A 11 -34.10 -34.67 24.33
CA PRO A 11 -33.64 -33.31 24.56
C PRO A 11 -33.24 -32.68 23.20
N LEU A 12 -33.92 -31.60 22.84
CA LEU A 12 -33.60 -30.77 21.70
C LEU A 12 -32.34 -29.94 22.05
N LEU A 13 -31.16 -30.39 21.62
CA LEU A 13 -29.92 -29.63 21.70
C LEU A 13 -30.04 -28.46 20.72
N LEU A 14 -30.38 -27.26 21.22
CA LEU A 14 -30.27 -26.02 20.51
C LEU A 14 -28.78 -25.75 20.23
N ALA A 15 -28.31 -26.03 19.04
CA ALA A 15 -27.02 -25.57 18.56
C ALA A 15 -27.09 -24.03 18.44
N VAL A 16 -26.56 -23.33 19.45
CA VAL A 16 -26.32 -21.88 19.38
C VAL A 16 -25.26 -21.68 18.31
N PRO A 17 -25.53 -20.94 17.20
CA PRO A 17 -24.49 -20.63 16.26
C PRO A 17 -23.41 -19.84 16.99
N LEU A 18 -22.17 -20.35 16.96
CA LEU A 18 -21.01 -19.64 17.44
C LEU A 18 -20.76 -18.49 16.46
N LEU A 19 -21.44 -17.37 16.67
CA LEU A 19 -21.11 -16.12 16.00
C LEU A 19 -19.68 -15.80 16.43
N ALA A 20 -18.73 -15.94 15.52
CA ALA A 20 -17.38 -15.47 15.72
C ALA A 20 -17.49 -13.99 16.16
N GLN A 21 -17.24 -13.72 17.43
CA GLN A 21 -17.26 -12.35 17.93
C GLN A 21 -16.11 -11.60 17.26
N MET A 22 -16.46 -10.62 16.46
CA MET A 22 -15.49 -9.68 15.92
C MET A 22 -14.72 -9.07 17.11
N PRO A 23 -13.39 -8.90 17.00
CA PRO A 23 -12.62 -8.25 18.04
C PRO A 23 -13.20 -6.87 18.36
N THR A 24 -13.33 -6.54 19.63
CA THR A 24 -13.84 -5.23 20.08
C THR A 24 -12.76 -4.15 20.11
N THR A 25 -11.49 -4.53 19.90
CA THR A 25 -10.33 -3.66 19.82
C THR A 25 -9.55 -3.99 18.56
N ALA A 26 -8.90 -2.97 17.97
CA ALA A 26 -8.01 -3.19 16.83
C ALA A 26 -6.88 -4.17 17.20
N PRO A 27 -6.60 -5.18 16.37
CA PRO A 27 -5.53 -6.16 16.65
C PRO A 27 -4.13 -5.56 16.53
N GLY A 28 -3.96 -4.58 15.66
CA GLY A 28 -2.72 -3.82 15.49
C GLY A 28 -2.50 -2.79 16.60
N ALA A 29 -1.26 -2.65 17.06
CA ALA A 29 -0.87 -1.60 18.00
C ALA A 29 0.51 -1.06 17.62
N LYS A 30 0.76 0.23 17.88
CA LYS A 30 2.07 0.88 17.67
C LYS A 30 3.05 0.40 18.76
N ASP A 31 3.50 -0.84 18.61
CA ASP A 31 4.39 -1.57 19.52
C ASP A 31 5.36 -2.43 18.69
N ALA A 32 6.59 -1.96 18.54
CA ALA A 32 7.63 -2.63 17.78
C ALA A 32 8.02 -4.02 18.36
N ALA A 33 7.74 -4.28 19.64
CA ALA A 33 7.99 -5.59 20.26
C ALA A 33 7.09 -6.71 19.69
N ARG A 34 6.04 -6.35 18.97
CA ARG A 34 5.16 -7.30 18.26
C ARG A 34 5.70 -7.75 16.92
N VAL A 35 6.75 -7.10 16.40
CA VAL A 35 7.39 -7.47 15.14
C VAL A 35 8.38 -8.60 15.41
N THR A 36 8.14 -9.77 14.83
CA THR A 36 9.00 -10.94 15.04
C THR A 36 10.14 -11.06 14.03
N GLY A 37 10.14 -10.19 13.01
CA GLY A 37 11.17 -10.16 11.96
C GLY A 37 11.01 -11.23 10.89
N GLY A 38 11.83 -11.16 9.86
CA GLY A 38 11.79 -12.04 8.70
C GLY A 38 11.32 -11.35 7.43
N THR A 39 10.70 -12.09 6.52
CA THR A 39 10.19 -11.57 5.25
C THR A 39 8.68 -11.49 5.27
N TYR A 40 8.18 -10.34 4.86
CA TYR A 40 6.76 -10.02 4.74
C TYR A 40 6.44 -9.69 3.29
N GLN A 41 5.20 -9.97 2.88
CA GLN A 41 4.67 -9.60 1.56
C GLN A 41 3.77 -8.38 1.73
N ALA A 42 3.84 -7.43 0.80
CA ALA A 42 2.85 -6.35 0.75
C ALA A 42 1.46 -6.95 0.52
N ASP A 43 0.50 -6.52 1.34
CA ASP A 43 -0.91 -6.86 1.14
C ASP A 43 -1.48 -5.96 0.02
N PRO A 44 -1.79 -6.52 -1.17
CA PRO A 44 -2.22 -5.72 -2.31
C PRO A 44 -3.60 -5.08 -2.11
N HIS A 45 -4.39 -5.57 -1.14
CA HIS A 45 -5.74 -5.05 -0.87
C HIS A 45 -5.73 -3.86 0.11
N HIS A 46 -4.66 -3.73 0.91
CA HIS A 46 -4.55 -2.70 1.94
C HIS A 46 -3.30 -1.82 1.79
N THR A 47 -2.54 -1.99 0.70
CA THR A 47 -1.39 -1.13 0.37
C THR A 47 -1.74 -0.22 -0.79
N LEU A 48 -1.71 1.09 -0.55
CA LEU A 48 -2.10 2.11 -1.51
C LEU A 48 -1.02 3.19 -1.61
N VAL A 49 -0.81 3.69 -2.82
CA VAL A 49 0.04 4.86 -3.07
C VAL A 49 -0.85 6.00 -3.55
N GLY A 50 -1.20 6.89 -2.64
CA GLY A 50 -1.90 8.13 -2.92
C GLY A 50 -0.96 9.15 -3.57
N TRP A 51 -1.49 9.99 -4.44
CA TRP A 51 -0.74 11.09 -5.04
C TRP A 51 -1.61 12.31 -5.22
N ARG A 52 -1.00 13.49 -5.12
CA ARG A 52 -1.64 14.77 -5.44
C ARG A 52 -0.71 15.70 -6.17
N VAL A 53 -1.26 16.51 -7.07
CA VAL A 53 -0.54 17.49 -7.89
C VAL A 53 -1.38 18.75 -8.02
N ASN A 54 -0.76 19.92 -7.92
CA ASN A 54 -1.48 21.18 -8.12
C ASN A 54 -1.93 21.32 -9.57
N HIS A 55 -3.19 21.71 -9.76
CA HIS A 55 -3.80 21.89 -11.07
C HIS A 55 -4.16 23.36 -11.29
N LEU A 56 -3.42 24.03 -12.18
CA LEU A 56 -3.61 25.41 -12.63
C LEU A 56 -3.57 26.46 -11.49
N GLY A 57 -2.98 26.14 -10.34
CA GLY A 57 -2.95 27.03 -9.18
C GLY A 57 -4.26 27.14 -8.40
N PHE A 58 -5.33 26.43 -8.82
CA PHE A 58 -6.62 26.53 -8.18
C PHE A 58 -6.83 25.50 -7.08
N ASN A 59 -6.46 24.26 -7.31
CA ASN A 59 -6.66 23.15 -6.39
C ASN A 59 -5.70 22.00 -6.73
N ASP A 60 -5.57 21.06 -5.81
CA ASP A 60 -4.86 19.83 -6.08
C ASP A 60 -5.81 18.80 -6.72
N TYR A 61 -5.31 18.10 -7.71
CA TYR A 61 -5.87 16.86 -8.21
C TYR A 61 -5.18 15.68 -7.51
N PHE A 62 -5.92 14.62 -7.23
CA PHE A 62 -5.36 13.45 -6.56
C PHE A 62 -5.97 12.14 -7.07
N GLY A 63 -5.25 11.07 -6.88
CA GLY A 63 -5.64 9.71 -7.20
C GLY A 63 -4.82 8.72 -6.41
N ILE A 64 -5.02 7.44 -6.68
CA ILE A 64 -4.34 6.34 -6.01
C ILE A 64 -3.89 5.28 -7.00
N PHE A 65 -2.80 4.58 -6.67
CA PHE A 65 -2.42 3.31 -7.25
C PHE A 65 -2.65 2.22 -6.19
N GLY A 66 -3.26 1.12 -6.58
CA GLY A 66 -3.48 -0.07 -5.77
C GLY A 66 -2.76 -1.28 -6.34
N ASP A 67 -3.16 -2.48 -5.91
CA ASP A 67 -2.58 -3.76 -6.33
C ASP A 67 -1.06 -3.83 -6.15
N VAL A 68 -0.56 -3.11 -5.14
CA VAL A 68 0.87 -3.02 -4.81
C VAL A 68 1.37 -4.37 -4.32
N THR A 69 2.50 -4.81 -4.87
CA THR A 69 3.14 -6.07 -4.48
C THR A 69 4.59 -5.87 -4.13
N GLY A 70 5.18 -6.83 -3.43
CA GLY A 70 6.60 -6.80 -3.11
C GLY A 70 6.90 -7.33 -1.72
N THR A 71 8.11 -7.07 -1.22
CA THR A 71 8.62 -7.64 0.02
C THR A 71 9.25 -6.58 0.91
N LEU A 72 9.02 -6.76 2.21
CA LEU A 72 9.79 -6.16 3.28
C LEU A 72 10.55 -7.29 4.01
N THR A 73 11.87 -7.17 4.13
CA THR A 73 12.67 -8.02 5.01
C THR A 73 13.20 -7.15 6.14
N ILE A 74 12.88 -7.50 7.37
CA ILE A 74 13.24 -6.72 8.55
C ILE A 74 13.68 -7.62 9.71
N ASP A 75 14.71 -7.21 10.44
CA ASP A 75 15.07 -7.70 11.77
C ASP A 75 14.75 -6.58 12.77
N PRO A 76 13.83 -6.77 13.73
CA PRO A 76 13.50 -5.74 14.71
C PRO A 76 14.68 -5.36 15.62
N LYS A 77 15.75 -6.17 15.66
CA LYS A 77 16.99 -5.86 16.39
C LYS A 77 17.96 -5.01 15.57
N ALA A 78 17.78 -4.96 14.24
CA ALA A 78 18.61 -4.21 13.31
C ALA A 78 17.72 -3.56 12.22
N PRO A 79 16.74 -2.70 12.58
CA PRO A 79 15.76 -2.17 11.63
C PRO A 79 16.40 -1.31 10.54
N ALA A 80 17.58 -0.73 10.78
CA ALA A 80 18.35 -0.01 9.76
C ALA A 80 18.87 -0.93 8.62
N GLU A 81 18.87 -2.24 8.80
CA GLU A 81 19.25 -3.22 7.77
C GLU A 81 18.03 -3.69 6.94
N ALA A 82 16.85 -3.15 7.19
CA ALA A 82 15.65 -3.54 6.48
C ALA A 82 15.78 -3.32 4.97
N LYS A 83 15.15 -4.21 4.21
CA LYS A 83 15.15 -4.17 2.74
C LYS A 83 13.71 -4.17 2.23
N LEU A 84 13.45 -3.23 1.33
CA LEU A 84 12.15 -3.04 0.69
C LEU A 84 12.31 -3.16 -0.83
N ASP A 85 11.47 -3.97 -1.47
CA ASP A 85 11.39 -4.12 -2.93
C ASP A 85 9.92 -4.19 -3.32
N ILE A 86 9.41 -3.09 -3.90
CA ILE A 86 7.98 -2.86 -4.15
C ILE A 86 7.74 -2.62 -5.63
N SER A 87 6.69 -3.24 -6.14
CA SER A 87 6.17 -3.04 -7.50
C SER A 87 4.77 -2.42 -7.43
N ILE A 88 4.57 -1.34 -8.17
CA ILE A 88 3.33 -0.56 -8.20
C ILE A 88 2.78 -0.61 -9.63
N PRO A 89 1.69 -1.33 -9.90
CA PRO A 89 1.09 -1.39 -11.23
C PRO A 89 0.51 -0.02 -11.62
N ILE A 90 1.13 0.69 -12.55
CA ILE A 90 0.65 2.02 -12.98
C ILE A 90 -0.75 1.94 -13.62
N ALA A 91 -1.07 0.83 -14.26
CA ALA A 91 -2.40 0.62 -14.85
C ALA A 91 -3.53 0.54 -13.80
N SER A 92 -3.21 0.29 -12.52
CA SER A 92 -4.18 0.27 -11.42
C SER A 92 -4.69 1.66 -11.03
N VAL A 93 -4.17 2.74 -11.65
CA VAL A 93 -4.52 4.11 -11.31
C VAL A 93 -6.04 4.31 -11.23
N THR A 94 -6.47 4.87 -10.11
CA THR A 94 -7.85 5.23 -9.84
C THR A 94 -7.94 6.72 -9.54
N VAL A 95 -8.82 7.40 -10.27
CA VAL A 95 -9.15 8.82 -10.13
C VAL A 95 -10.66 9.00 -10.29
N ALA A 96 -11.20 10.07 -9.72
CA ALA A 96 -12.65 10.31 -9.75
C ALA A 96 -13.18 10.61 -11.17
N SER A 97 -12.35 11.16 -12.06
CA SER A 97 -12.72 11.49 -13.44
C SER A 97 -12.31 10.38 -14.41
N ALA A 98 -13.28 9.73 -15.05
CA ALA A 98 -13.01 8.77 -16.12
C ALA A 98 -12.19 9.38 -17.25
N GLY A 99 -12.48 10.61 -17.65
CA GLY A 99 -11.72 11.32 -18.71
C GLY A 99 -10.26 11.55 -18.32
N LEU A 100 -9.94 11.77 -17.04
CA LEU A 100 -8.56 11.86 -16.60
C LEU A 100 -7.88 10.48 -16.62
N LYS A 101 -8.56 9.44 -16.17
CA LYS A 101 -8.00 8.07 -16.24
C LYS A 101 -7.65 7.71 -17.67
N ASP A 102 -8.56 7.95 -18.60
CA ASP A 102 -8.34 7.71 -20.04
C ASP A 102 -7.16 8.54 -20.58
N HIS A 103 -6.99 9.80 -20.12
CA HIS A 103 -5.86 10.62 -20.51
C HIS A 103 -4.52 10.11 -19.96
N LEU A 104 -4.48 9.69 -18.70
CA LEU A 104 -3.27 9.14 -18.07
C LEU A 104 -2.77 7.89 -18.79
N LEU A 105 -3.69 7.07 -19.31
CA LEU A 105 -3.38 5.78 -19.93
C LEU A 105 -3.56 5.77 -21.45
N ARG A 106 -3.73 6.95 -22.08
CA ARG A 106 -3.95 7.05 -23.53
C ARG A 106 -2.64 6.84 -24.31
N ALA A 107 -2.73 6.04 -25.37
CA ALA A 107 -1.67 5.95 -26.36
C ALA A 107 -1.39 7.35 -27.01
N PRO A 108 -0.18 7.61 -27.48
CA PRO A 108 0.10 8.84 -28.22
C PRO A 108 -0.76 8.93 -29.48
N ALA A 109 -1.14 10.16 -29.85
CA ALA A 109 -1.99 10.40 -31.03
C ALA A 109 -1.33 9.99 -32.35
N GLU A 110 0.00 10.11 -32.40
CA GLU A 110 0.80 9.77 -33.58
C GLU A 110 1.68 8.55 -33.29
N SER A 111 1.83 7.68 -34.27
CA SER A 111 2.72 6.52 -34.17
C SER A 111 4.18 6.97 -33.96
N GLY A 112 4.83 6.43 -32.92
CA GLY A 112 6.21 6.78 -32.56
C GLY A 112 6.36 8.04 -31.70
N ALA A 113 5.29 8.78 -31.44
CA ALA A 113 5.30 9.86 -30.46
C ALA A 113 5.32 9.33 -29.02
N LYS A 114 5.73 10.19 -28.08
CA LYS A 114 5.61 9.87 -26.64
C LYS A 114 4.18 10.16 -26.17
N PRO A 115 3.63 9.36 -25.26
CA PRO A 115 2.36 9.69 -24.64
C PRO A 115 2.50 10.92 -23.72
N ASP A 116 1.37 11.60 -23.48
CA ASP A 116 1.32 12.74 -22.55
C ASP A 116 1.72 12.33 -21.13
N PHE A 117 1.30 11.13 -20.72
CA PHE A 117 1.58 10.55 -19.43
C PHE A 117 2.11 9.10 -19.57
N PHE A 118 1.48 8.14 -18.95
CA PHE A 118 1.97 6.76 -18.86
C PHE A 118 1.76 5.94 -20.16
N GLY A 119 0.76 6.33 -20.99
CA GLY A 119 0.42 5.56 -22.18
C GLY A 119 -0.42 4.30 -21.89
N ALA A 120 -0.81 3.58 -22.97
CA ALA A 120 -1.79 2.48 -22.88
C ALA A 120 -1.28 1.22 -22.17
N ASN A 121 0.04 1.00 -22.15
CA ASN A 121 0.66 -0.19 -21.57
C ASN A 121 1.83 0.21 -20.66
N PRO A 122 1.57 0.91 -19.55
CA PRO A 122 2.63 1.37 -18.68
C PRO A 122 3.31 0.19 -17.99
N GLN A 123 4.64 0.27 -17.88
CA GLN A 123 5.38 -0.65 -17.02
C GLN A 123 5.09 -0.33 -15.56
N PRO A 124 5.07 -1.32 -14.66
CA PRO A 124 4.98 -1.06 -13.24
C PRO A 124 6.11 -0.12 -12.77
N ALA A 125 5.82 0.78 -11.85
CA ALA A 125 6.87 1.44 -11.11
C ALA A 125 7.48 0.46 -10.11
N ARG A 126 8.77 0.64 -9.79
CA ARG A 126 9.48 -0.18 -8.80
C ARG A 126 10.28 0.70 -7.87
N PHE A 127 10.17 0.46 -6.57
CA PHE A 127 11.00 1.07 -5.54
C PHE A 127 11.84 0.00 -4.84
N VAL A 128 13.17 0.20 -4.81
CA VAL A 128 14.10 -0.69 -4.11
C VAL A 128 14.91 0.14 -3.14
N SER A 129 14.81 -0.15 -1.84
CA SER A 129 15.55 0.55 -0.80
C SER A 129 17.05 0.37 -0.97
N THR A 130 17.80 1.43 -0.68
CA THR A 130 19.26 1.43 -0.66
C THR A 130 19.83 1.76 0.72
N SER A 131 19.05 2.46 1.56
CA SER A 131 19.44 2.83 2.91
C SER A 131 18.18 3.08 3.74
N VAL A 132 18.26 2.73 5.03
CA VAL A 132 17.25 3.00 6.04
C VAL A 132 17.95 3.68 7.21
N VAL A 133 17.43 4.85 7.62
CA VAL A 133 17.91 5.57 8.80
C VAL A 133 16.72 5.70 9.74
N VAL A 134 16.79 5.00 10.86
CA VAL A 134 15.74 4.98 11.89
C VAL A 134 16.06 6.07 12.91
N ASP A 135 15.04 6.73 13.43
CA ASP A 135 15.15 7.74 14.47
C ASP A 135 15.54 7.14 15.85
N GLU A 136 15.73 7.97 16.85
CA GLU A 136 16.12 7.52 18.21
C GLU A 136 15.00 6.77 18.92
N GLU A 137 13.74 7.07 18.60
CA GLU A 137 12.54 6.47 19.21
C GLU A 137 12.18 5.13 18.56
N GLY A 138 12.66 4.90 17.34
CA GLY A 138 12.51 3.63 16.60
C GLY A 138 11.18 3.45 15.91
N ASP A 139 10.37 4.50 15.79
CA ASP A 139 9.05 4.46 15.16
C ASP A 139 8.94 5.33 13.88
N GLU A 140 9.98 6.12 13.57
CA GLU A 140 10.11 6.84 12.32
C GLU A 140 11.40 6.44 11.59
N ALA A 141 11.40 6.50 10.27
CA ALA A 141 12.57 6.22 9.46
C ALA A 141 12.59 7.02 8.16
N LYS A 142 13.80 7.37 7.71
CA LYS A 142 14.04 7.81 6.32
C LYS A 142 14.49 6.61 5.50
N VAL A 143 13.67 6.22 4.54
CA VAL A 143 13.95 5.12 3.62
C VAL A 143 14.32 5.69 2.26
N THR A 144 15.62 5.68 1.94
CA THR A 144 16.11 6.06 0.61
C THR A 144 16.16 4.85 -0.29
N GLY A 145 15.69 5.01 -1.54
CA GLY A 145 15.68 3.94 -2.52
C GLY A 145 15.71 4.45 -3.95
N ASN A 146 15.89 3.53 -4.88
CA ASN A 146 15.80 3.79 -6.31
C ASN A 146 14.36 3.58 -6.77
N LEU A 147 13.69 4.67 -7.15
CA LEU A 147 12.39 4.62 -7.83
C LEU A 147 12.62 4.56 -9.34
N THR A 148 12.15 3.48 -9.95
CA THR A 148 12.04 3.38 -11.42
C THR A 148 10.59 3.66 -11.78
N LEU A 149 10.34 4.73 -12.52
CA LEU A 149 9.02 5.14 -13.01
C LEU A 149 9.14 5.58 -14.46
N ASN A 150 8.22 5.13 -15.31
CA ASN A 150 8.22 5.45 -16.75
C ASN A 150 9.57 5.18 -17.44
N GLY A 151 10.26 4.10 -17.01
CA GLY A 151 11.57 3.70 -17.53
C GLY A 151 12.77 4.54 -17.04
N VAL A 152 12.56 5.52 -16.16
CA VAL A 152 13.62 6.35 -15.58
C VAL A 152 13.80 5.98 -14.11
N THR A 153 15.06 5.83 -13.70
CA THR A 153 15.41 5.53 -12.30
C THR A 153 16.05 6.74 -11.62
N LYS A 154 15.52 7.13 -10.46
CA LYS A 154 16.03 8.21 -9.62
C LYS A 154 16.01 7.81 -8.15
N PRO A 155 16.93 8.34 -7.33
CA PRO A 155 16.85 8.20 -5.89
C PRO A 155 15.66 9.01 -5.35
N VAL A 156 14.90 8.40 -4.44
CA VAL A 156 13.79 9.02 -3.70
C VAL A 156 13.94 8.62 -2.24
N THR A 157 13.66 9.56 -1.34
CA THR A 157 13.60 9.29 0.09
C THR A 157 12.15 9.39 0.54
N LEU A 158 11.70 8.38 1.27
CA LEU A 158 10.40 8.33 1.95
C LEU A 158 10.63 8.68 3.42
N ASP A 159 9.78 9.53 3.97
CA ASP A 159 9.59 9.67 5.41
C ASP A 159 8.55 8.65 5.84
N VAL A 160 8.91 7.72 6.72
CA VAL A 160 8.13 6.52 7.05
C VAL A 160 7.83 6.47 8.52
N ASP A 161 6.55 6.26 8.87
CA ASP A 161 6.03 6.07 10.22
C ASP A 161 5.57 4.63 10.41
N PHE A 162 5.99 3.99 11.50
CA PHE A 162 5.43 2.72 11.94
C PHE A 162 4.07 2.93 12.59
N THR A 163 3.01 2.37 12.00
CA THR A 163 1.64 2.54 12.49
C THR A 163 1.19 1.42 13.41
N GLY A 164 1.75 0.22 13.26
CA GLY A 164 1.44 -0.86 14.18
C GLY A 164 1.77 -2.26 13.69
N ALA A 165 1.75 -3.21 14.62
CA ALA A 165 1.88 -4.62 14.31
C ALA A 165 0.90 -5.45 15.14
N GLY A 166 0.51 -6.61 14.62
CA GLY A 166 -0.36 -7.55 15.30
C GLY A 166 -0.87 -8.66 14.39
N PRO A 167 -1.59 -9.64 14.94
CA PRO A 167 -2.18 -10.70 14.14
C PRO A 167 -3.40 -10.19 13.37
N SER A 168 -3.43 -10.40 12.05
CA SER A 168 -4.61 -10.14 11.23
C SER A 168 -5.80 -10.98 11.70
N PRO A 169 -7.01 -10.41 11.84
CA PRO A 169 -8.19 -11.18 12.20
C PRO A 169 -8.58 -12.21 11.13
N MET A 170 -8.10 -12.03 9.90
CA MET A 170 -8.28 -12.97 8.80
C MET A 170 -7.02 -13.84 8.66
N GLY A 171 -7.03 -15.02 9.29
CA GLY A 171 -5.94 -16.01 9.17
C GLY A 171 -4.87 -15.94 10.26
N ASN A 172 -4.95 -15.00 11.19
CA ASN A 172 -4.01 -14.85 12.32
C ASN A 172 -2.54 -14.66 11.85
N VAL A 173 -2.36 -14.03 10.69
CA VAL A 173 -1.05 -13.72 10.11
C VAL A 173 -0.52 -12.46 10.77
N GLU A 174 0.76 -12.46 11.16
CA GLU A 174 1.41 -11.24 11.65
C GLU A 174 1.44 -10.19 10.55
N THR A 175 0.84 -9.04 10.82
CA THR A 175 0.76 -7.91 9.90
C THR A 175 1.46 -6.70 10.50
N ILE A 176 2.24 -6.00 9.69
CA ILE A 176 2.94 -4.76 10.05
C ILE A 176 2.40 -3.65 9.15
N GLY A 177 2.05 -2.51 9.75
CA GLY A 177 1.55 -1.33 9.06
C GLY A 177 2.54 -0.17 9.09
N PHE A 178 2.56 0.59 8.00
CA PHE A 178 3.33 1.83 7.86
C PHE A 178 2.52 2.88 7.11
N GLU A 179 2.79 4.14 7.41
CA GLU A 179 2.47 5.29 6.58
C GLU A 179 3.77 5.88 6.04
N ALA A 180 3.74 6.51 4.88
CA ALA A 180 4.92 7.18 4.34
C ALA A 180 4.56 8.34 3.43
N ASP A 181 5.39 9.37 3.46
CA ASP A 181 5.29 10.56 2.63
C ASP A 181 6.52 10.74 1.76
N ALA A 182 6.34 11.35 0.59
CA ALA A 182 7.42 11.82 -0.26
C ALA A 182 6.96 12.92 -1.21
N VAL A 183 7.91 13.66 -1.75
CA VAL A 183 7.68 14.57 -2.87
C VAL A 183 8.62 14.20 -4.00
N ILE A 184 8.08 14.01 -5.20
CA ILE A 184 8.86 13.76 -6.41
C ILE A 184 8.55 14.82 -7.47
N LYS A 185 9.48 15.07 -8.39
CA LYS A 185 9.23 15.84 -9.61
C LYS A 185 8.88 14.87 -10.72
N ARG A 186 7.65 14.96 -11.24
CA ARG A 186 7.20 14.07 -12.32
C ARG A 186 7.97 14.27 -13.63
N SER A 187 8.49 15.48 -13.88
CA SER A 187 9.35 15.76 -15.02
C SER A 187 10.66 14.97 -14.99
N ASP A 188 11.21 14.66 -13.80
CA ASP A 188 12.39 13.81 -13.61
C ASP A 188 12.20 12.41 -14.17
N PHE A 189 10.96 11.97 -14.30
CA PHE A 189 10.56 10.66 -14.84
C PHE A 189 9.94 10.76 -16.24
N GLY A 190 10.19 11.89 -16.94
CA GLY A 190 9.70 12.10 -18.29
C GLY A 190 8.20 12.42 -18.40
N LEU A 191 7.51 12.66 -17.28
CA LEU A 191 6.08 12.96 -17.20
C LEU A 191 5.83 14.49 -17.17
N GLY A 192 6.45 15.23 -18.09
CA GLY A 192 6.47 16.69 -18.11
C GLY A 192 5.27 17.36 -18.80
N PHE A 193 4.28 16.62 -19.30
CA PHE A 193 3.15 17.22 -20.00
C PHE A 193 2.41 18.22 -19.11
N GLY A 194 2.16 19.42 -19.67
CA GLY A 194 1.42 20.48 -18.98
C GLY A 194 2.19 21.25 -17.89
N VAL A 195 3.47 20.94 -17.63
CA VAL A 195 4.32 21.74 -16.72
C VAL A 195 4.61 23.10 -17.37
N PRO A 196 4.53 24.23 -16.62
CA PRO A 196 4.23 24.36 -15.18
C PRO A 196 2.74 24.55 -14.83
N LEU A 197 1.84 24.58 -15.80
CA LEU A 197 0.40 24.82 -15.56
C LEU A 197 -0.21 23.74 -14.66
N VAL A 198 0.14 22.49 -14.91
CA VAL A 198 -0.05 21.40 -13.94
C VAL A 198 1.27 21.21 -13.20
N GLY A 199 1.25 21.26 -11.88
CA GLY A 199 2.44 21.24 -11.04
C GLY A 199 3.43 20.13 -11.40
N ASP A 200 4.70 20.38 -11.22
CA ASP A 200 5.75 19.38 -11.40
C ASP A 200 5.94 18.51 -10.18
N GLU A 201 5.82 19.11 -9.00
CA GLU A 201 5.88 18.38 -7.71
C GLU A 201 4.61 17.56 -7.50
N VAL A 202 4.81 16.27 -7.27
CA VAL A 202 3.78 15.31 -6.89
C VAL A 202 4.06 14.89 -5.46
N LYS A 203 3.10 15.16 -4.57
CA LYS A 203 3.12 14.66 -3.19
C LYS A 203 2.58 13.25 -3.18
N LEU A 204 3.31 12.35 -2.55
CA LEU A 204 2.91 10.97 -2.31
C LEU A 204 2.45 10.83 -0.86
N ASP A 205 1.39 10.05 -0.66
CA ASP A 205 0.80 9.71 0.64
C ASP A 205 0.49 8.21 0.59
N ILE A 206 1.26 7.44 1.33
CA ILE A 206 1.34 5.99 1.19
C ILE A 206 0.84 5.35 2.48
N THR A 207 -0.06 4.39 2.34
CA THR A 207 -0.41 3.47 3.43
C THR A 207 -0.04 2.06 3.00
N ALA A 208 0.66 1.33 3.87
CA ALA A 208 1.19 0.03 3.54
C ALA A 208 0.98 -0.99 4.65
N ALA A 209 0.44 -2.13 4.29
CA ALA A 209 0.35 -3.31 5.15
C ALA A 209 1.22 -4.43 4.59
N PHE A 210 1.94 -5.12 5.46
CA PHE A 210 2.79 -6.24 5.10
C PHE A 210 2.45 -7.45 5.96
N GLU A 211 2.19 -8.57 5.33
CA GLU A 211 1.85 -9.83 5.98
C GLU A 211 3.05 -10.77 6.01
N LYS A 212 3.31 -11.40 7.14
CA LYS A 212 4.41 -12.34 7.31
C LYS A 212 4.22 -13.56 6.41
N LYS A 213 5.29 -13.95 5.74
CA LYS A 213 5.34 -15.08 4.82
C LYS A 213 5.57 -16.41 5.56
#